data_13d66f1df537f415debcbc435cefafa2
#
_entry.id   13d66f1df537f415debcbc435cefafa2
#
_cell.length_a   1.000
_cell.length_b   1.000
_cell.length_c   1.000
_cell.angle_alpha   90.00
_cell.angle_beta   90.00
_cell.angle_gamma   90.00
#
_symmetry.space_group_name_H-M   'P 1'
#
loop_
_entity.id
_entity.type
_entity.pdbx_description
1 polymer ?
#
loop_
_entity_poly.entity_id
_entity_poly.type
_entity_poly.pdbx_seq_one_letter_code
_entity_poly.pdbx_strand_id
1 'polypeptide(L)'
;SFNIAEDGTSWSIPAEFNTYELLYRTIPLSEMPDANTPMTFKTQSGVYASIHEAALTDFPEMCLKNVGGTSLKSWLAAWPDKVKARFDGGKFQTAWRSIQIADKAVGLINSGLILNLNEPCVLEGDLSWIRPMKYVGVWWGMHLGIESWVINDRHGATTENTKKYIDFAAANNIEGVLVEGWNQGWETWGRPGEYVPFDFTKPFADFDIDELARYAKEKGVELLGHHETGADIPNYEAQLDRAYQWTKEKGINHVKTGYAGGIPGGYHRHSQYAVRHYRKVVQTAAEHKITINAHEPIKDTGIRRTYPNMMSREGARGMEWNAWSEGNPPEHYELLPFTRLLSGPMDYTPGTFDILLENSKNHPNRKPW
;
A
#
# COMPACT_ATOMS: atom_id res chain seq x y z
N SER A 1 -22.71 -14.00 6.82
CA SER A 1 -22.07 -15.31 6.68
C SER A 1 -22.08 -15.74 5.23
N PHE A 2 -21.10 -16.53 4.84
CA PHE A 2 -20.97 -17.16 3.54
C PHE A 2 -20.98 -18.66 3.75
N ASN A 3 -21.94 -19.36 3.17
CA ASN A 3 -22.03 -20.83 3.23
C ASN A 3 -21.72 -21.36 1.85
N ILE A 4 -20.60 -22.05 1.71
CA ILE A 4 -20.16 -22.62 0.45
C ILE A 4 -20.61 -24.08 0.43
N ALA A 5 -21.29 -24.47 -0.66
CA ALA A 5 -22.00 -25.75 -0.71
C ALA A 5 -21.09 -26.98 -0.73
N GLU A 6 -19.84 -26.83 -1.13
CA GLU A 6 -18.86 -27.90 -1.24
C GLU A 6 -17.46 -27.43 -0.85
N ASP A 7 -16.61 -28.36 -0.47
CA ASP A 7 -15.20 -28.06 -0.19
C ASP A 7 -14.40 -27.78 -1.46
N GLY A 8 -13.15 -27.44 -1.30
CA GLY A 8 -12.25 -27.14 -2.39
C GLY A 8 -10.91 -26.63 -1.90
N THR A 9 -10.15 -26.02 -2.78
CA THR A 9 -8.86 -25.40 -2.44
C THR A 9 -9.03 -23.90 -2.25
N SER A 10 -8.50 -23.37 -1.18
CA SER A 10 -8.45 -21.92 -0.91
C SER A 10 -7.04 -21.36 -1.00
N TRP A 11 -6.96 -20.11 -1.46
CA TRP A 11 -5.75 -19.29 -1.50
C TRP A 11 -6.02 -18.01 -0.70
N SER A 12 -5.35 -17.88 0.43
CA SER A 12 -5.59 -16.78 1.36
C SER A 12 -4.35 -16.43 2.17
N ILE A 13 -4.26 -15.19 2.62
CA ILE A 13 -3.38 -14.80 3.70
C ILE A 13 -4.14 -14.90 5.03
N PRO A 14 -3.45 -15.12 6.18
CA PRO A 14 -4.06 -15.07 7.51
C PRO A 14 -4.84 -13.76 7.75
N ALA A 15 -5.90 -13.82 8.53
CA ALA A 15 -6.61 -12.61 8.93
C ALA A 15 -5.75 -11.78 9.89
N GLU A 16 -5.47 -10.55 9.49
CA GLU A 16 -4.71 -9.57 10.26
C GLU A 16 -5.32 -8.19 10.03
N PHE A 17 -5.36 -7.34 11.07
CA PHE A 17 -5.97 -6.02 10.99
C PHE A 17 -4.96 -4.87 10.84
N ASN A 18 -3.68 -5.20 10.67
CA ASN A 18 -2.62 -4.20 10.56
C ASN A 18 -1.72 -4.36 9.34
N THR A 19 -1.79 -5.50 8.63
CA THR A 19 -0.97 -5.74 7.44
C THR A 19 -1.60 -6.76 6.51
N TYR A 20 -1.24 -6.68 5.22
CA TYR A 20 -1.51 -7.71 4.19
C TYR A 20 -0.21 -8.35 3.70
N GLU A 21 0.93 -7.99 4.28
CA GLU A 21 2.25 -8.45 3.85
C GLU A 21 2.59 -9.83 4.41
N LEU A 22 1.73 -10.78 4.10
CA LEU A 22 1.81 -12.16 4.55
C LEU A 22 1.90 -13.12 3.37
N LEU A 23 2.51 -14.29 3.59
CA LEU A 23 2.55 -15.35 2.58
C LEU A 23 1.17 -16.00 2.41
N TYR A 24 0.84 -16.34 1.16
CA TYR A 24 -0.38 -17.08 0.86
C TYR A 24 -0.30 -18.51 1.36
N ARG A 25 -1.43 -18.99 1.88
CA ARG A 25 -1.67 -20.40 2.21
C ARG A 25 -2.49 -21.03 1.10
N THR A 26 -2.11 -22.24 0.67
CA THR A 26 -2.89 -23.10 -0.23
C THR A 26 -3.36 -24.29 0.58
N ILE A 27 -4.60 -24.27 1.03
CA ILE A 27 -5.18 -25.27 1.93
C ILE A 27 -6.64 -25.60 1.56
N PRO A 28 -7.19 -26.75 1.99
CA PRO A 28 -8.60 -27.02 1.88
C PRO A 28 -9.45 -25.88 2.50
N LEU A 29 -10.54 -25.52 1.85
CA LEU A 29 -11.42 -24.45 2.30
C LEU A 29 -11.98 -24.74 3.71
N SER A 30 -12.32 -26.02 3.97
CA SER A 30 -12.79 -26.49 5.26
C SER A 30 -11.77 -26.41 6.39
N GLU A 31 -10.47 -26.40 6.06
CA GLU A 31 -9.37 -26.32 7.02
C GLU A 31 -8.85 -24.88 7.21
N MET A 32 -9.30 -23.92 6.41
CA MET A 32 -8.90 -22.51 6.51
C MET A 32 -9.48 -21.91 7.80
N PRO A 33 -8.65 -21.49 8.77
CA PRO A 33 -9.16 -20.98 10.05
C PRO A 33 -9.73 -19.56 9.91
N ASP A 34 -9.09 -18.75 9.09
CA ASP A 34 -9.38 -17.34 8.86
C ASP A 34 -8.72 -16.87 7.56
N ALA A 35 -9.15 -15.72 7.05
CA ALA A 35 -8.55 -15.09 5.89
C ALA A 35 -8.77 -13.57 5.85
N ASN A 36 -7.78 -12.83 5.33
CA ASN A 36 -8.04 -11.53 4.75
C ASN A 36 -8.77 -11.67 3.41
N THR A 37 -9.40 -10.61 2.94
CA THR A 37 -10.04 -10.55 1.63
C THR A 37 -9.31 -9.58 0.71
N PRO A 38 -9.23 -9.85 -0.62
CA PRO A 38 -9.86 -10.94 -1.37
C PRO A 38 -9.39 -12.32 -0.94
N MET A 39 -10.33 -13.23 -0.73
CA MET A 39 -10.05 -14.65 -0.47
C MET A 39 -10.57 -15.47 -1.65
N THR A 40 -9.68 -16.13 -2.36
CA THR A 40 -10.00 -16.90 -3.55
C THR A 40 -10.03 -18.39 -3.25
N PHE A 41 -10.96 -19.09 -3.85
CA PHE A 41 -11.07 -20.55 -3.74
C PHE A 41 -11.58 -21.18 -5.05
N LYS A 42 -11.30 -22.48 -5.20
CA LYS A 42 -11.84 -23.32 -6.26
C LYS A 42 -12.59 -24.47 -5.60
N THR A 43 -13.86 -24.67 -5.94
CA THR A 43 -14.68 -25.76 -5.45
C THR A 43 -14.28 -27.09 -6.08
N GLN A 44 -14.72 -28.21 -5.49
CA GLN A 44 -14.50 -29.56 -6.05
C GLN A 44 -15.11 -29.72 -7.42
N SER A 45 -16.26 -29.10 -7.68
CA SER A 45 -16.89 -29.05 -9.01
C SER A 45 -16.17 -28.18 -10.03
N GLY A 46 -15.13 -27.44 -9.63
CA GLY A 46 -14.27 -26.68 -10.54
C GLY A 46 -14.62 -25.20 -10.67
N VAL A 47 -15.59 -24.69 -9.93
CA VAL A 47 -15.98 -23.27 -9.92
C VAL A 47 -14.94 -22.45 -9.14
N TYR A 48 -14.45 -21.36 -9.73
CA TYR A 48 -13.62 -20.39 -9.06
C TYR A 48 -14.46 -19.28 -8.47
N ALA A 49 -14.14 -18.86 -7.25
CA ALA A 49 -14.79 -17.73 -6.63
C ALA A 49 -13.81 -16.91 -5.76
N SER A 50 -14.13 -15.62 -5.59
CA SER A 50 -13.40 -14.75 -4.68
C SER A 50 -14.38 -13.93 -3.84
N ILE A 51 -14.21 -14.00 -2.52
CA ILE A 51 -14.97 -13.20 -1.56
C ILE A 51 -14.18 -11.92 -1.26
N HIS A 52 -14.84 -10.79 -1.42
CA HIS A 52 -14.25 -9.48 -1.16
C HIS A 52 -15.29 -8.47 -0.67
N GLU A 53 -14.92 -7.22 -0.58
CA GLU A 53 -15.78 -6.08 -0.31
C GLU A 53 -15.49 -4.93 -1.27
N ALA A 54 -16.48 -4.08 -1.49
CA ALA A 54 -16.35 -2.90 -2.34
C ALA A 54 -16.92 -1.65 -1.65
N ALA A 55 -16.47 -0.47 -2.08
CA ALA A 55 -16.87 0.83 -1.53
C ALA A 55 -16.70 0.91 0.00
N LEU A 56 -15.54 0.53 0.49
CA LEU A 56 -15.17 0.67 1.90
C LEU A 56 -14.78 2.13 2.17
N THR A 57 -15.74 2.94 2.61
CA THR A 57 -15.60 4.38 2.75
C THR A 57 -15.67 4.87 4.19
N ASP A 58 -16.55 4.31 4.99
CA ASP A 58 -16.77 4.68 6.39
C ASP A 58 -17.21 3.46 7.21
N PHE A 59 -16.47 2.36 7.08
CA PHE A 59 -16.75 1.11 7.77
C PHE A 59 -15.41 0.38 8.03
N PRO A 60 -15.35 -0.52 9.03
CA PRO A 60 -14.14 -1.33 9.24
C PRO A 60 -14.00 -2.42 8.18
N GLU A 61 -12.76 -2.81 7.91
CA GLU A 61 -12.42 -3.94 7.07
C GLU A 61 -13.14 -5.23 7.48
N MET A 62 -13.45 -6.04 6.47
CA MET A 62 -13.89 -7.41 6.63
C MET A 62 -12.74 -8.41 6.41
N CYS A 63 -12.39 -9.14 7.45
CA CYS A 63 -11.77 -10.47 7.34
C CYS A 63 -12.84 -11.55 7.39
N LEU A 64 -12.45 -12.79 7.14
CA LEU A 64 -13.27 -13.99 7.25
C LEU A 64 -12.76 -14.88 8.37
N LYS A 65 -13.68 -15.52 9.11
CA LYS A 65 -13.39 -16.55 10.10
C LYS A 65 -14.19 -17.79 9.77
N ASN A 66 -13.55 -18.95 9.78
CA ASN A 66 -14.25 -20.22 9.65
C ASN A 66 -15.06 -20.49 10.91
N VAL A 67 -16.32 -20.88 10.74
CA VAL A 67 -17.24 -21.22 11.82
C VAL A 67 -17.71 -22.66 11.78
N GLY A 68 -17.07 -23.49 10.94
CA GLY A 68 -17.28 -24.92 10.80
C GLY A 68 -17.42 -25.35 9.35
N GLY A 69 -16.66 -26.35 8.93
CA GLY A 69 -16.64 -26.86 7.54
C GLY A 69 -16.31 -25.75 6.55
N THR A 70 -17.17 -25.52 5.57
CA THR A 70 -17.03 -24.49 4.53
C THR A 70 -17.84 -23.23 4.82
N SER A 71 -18.30 -23.05 6.07
CA SER A 71 -19.05 -21.86 6.48
C SER A 71 -18.13 -20.77 7.04
N LEU A 72 -18.23 -19.59 6.47
CA LEU A 72 -17.41 -18.44 6.82
C LEU A 72 -18.26 -17.31 7.38
N LYS A 73 -17.73 -16.60 8.35
CA LYS A 73 -18.36 -15.42 8.96
C LYS A 73 -17.45 -14.20 8.83
N SER A 74 -18.02 -13.05 8.51
CA SER A 74 -17.29 -11.79 8.53
C SER A 74 -16.78 -11.47 9.94
N TRP A 75 -15.52 -11.05 10.01
CA TRP A 75 -14.83 -10.61 11.21
C TRP A 75 -14.26 -9.22 10.95
N LEU A 76 -14.75 -8.23 11.70
CA LEU A 76 -14.49 -6.82 11.44
C LEU A 76 -13.39 -6.27 12.36
N ALA A 77 -12.51 -5.46 11.83
CA ALA A 77 -11.54 -4.69 12.59
C ALA A 77 -12.27 -3.73 13.54
N ALA A 78 -11.93 -3.77 14.83
CA ALA A 78 -12.60 -2.99 15.85
C ALA A 78 -11.84 -1.70 16.18
N TRP A 79 -12.53 -0.76 16.78
CA TRP A 79 -11.94 0.31 17.57
C TRP A 79 -11.27 -0.27 18.83
N PRO A 80 -10.35 0.49 19.50
CA PRO A 80 -9.67 -0.02 20.70
C PRO A 80 -10.60 -0.52 21.80
N ASP A 81 -11.78 0.08 21.95
CA ASP A 81 -12.83 -0.31 22.89
C ASP A 81 -13.75 -1.45 22.41
N LYS A 82 -13.35 -2.15 21.33
CA LYS A 82 -14.06 -3.28 20.69
C LYS A 82 -15.35 -2.93 19.94
N VAL A 83 -15.74 -1.67 19.88
CA VAL A 83 -16.82 -1.22 18.99
C VAL A 83 -16.40 -1.44 17.53
N LYS A 84 -17.30 -1.93 16.69
CA LYS A 84 -16.97 -2.25 15.29
C LYS A 84 -17.06 -1.03 14.38
N ALA A 85 -18.13 -0.25 14.51
CA ALA A 85 -18.31 0.98 13.74
C ALA A 85 -19.05 2.04 14.56
N ARG A 86 -18.80 3.30 14.24
CA ARG A 86 -19.41 4.48 14.87
C ARG A 86 -19.95 5.40 13.81
N PHE A 87 -21.16 5.90 14.01
CA PHE A 87 -21.82 6.85 13.13
C PHE A 87 -22.46 7.95 13.98
N ASP A 88 -22.33 9.18 13.51
CA ASP A 88 -22.83 10.37 14.23
C ASP A 88 -24.35 10.62 14.00
N GLY A 89 -25.12 9.54 13.95
CA GLY A 89 -26.55 9.55 13.71
C GLY A 89 -26.92 9.54 12.22
N GLY A 90 -28.23 9.44 11.94
CA GLY A 90 -28.73 9.48 10.57
C GLY A 90 -28.55 8.16 9.79
N LYS A 91 -28.39 8.30 8.48
CA LYS A 91 -28.17 7.17 7.56
C LYS A 91 -26.69 6.80 7.53
N PHE A 92 -26.40 5.51 7.56
CA PHE A 92 -25.05 4.99 7.34
C PHE A 92 -25.05 3.95 6.23
N GLN A 93 -23.90 3.75 5.62
CA GLN A 93 -23.69 2.74 4.58
C GLN A 93 -22.54 1.85 4.97
N THR A 94 -22.72 0.55 4.86
CA THR A 94 -21.64 -0.42 5.01
C THR A 94 -20.97 -0.67 3.65
N ALA A 95 -19.75 -1.21 3.66
CA ALA A 95 -19.16 -1.72 2.43
C ALA A 95 -20.02 -2.85 1.85
N TRP A 96 -20.05 -2.97 0.53
CA TRP A 96 -20.63 -4.11 -0.16
C TRP A 96 -19.86 -5.38 0.18
N ARG A 97 -20.59 -6.49 0.30
CA ARG A 97 -20.00 -7.83 0.37
C ARG A 97 -20.17 -8.47 -1.00
N SER A 98 -19.05 -8.74 -1.66
CA SER A 98 -19.03 -9.22 -3.03
C SER A 98 -18.54 -10.66 -3.13
N ILE A 99 -19.09 -11.39 -4.06
CA ILE A 99 -18.59 -12.70 -4.49
C ILE A 99 -18.45 -12.65 -6.00
N GLN A 100 -17.23 -12.77 -6.49
CA GLN A 100 -16.95 -12.98 -7.91
C GLN A 100 -16.97 -14.49 -8.17
N ILE A 101 -17.60 -14.91 -9.25
CA ILE A 101 -17.73 -16.33 -9.61
C ILE A 101 -17.37 -16.49 -11.09
N ALA A 102 -16.57 -17.50 -11.41
CA ALA A 102 -16.16 -17.79 -12.78
C ALA A 102 -15.84 -19.28 -12.98
N ASP A 103 -15.99 -19.76 -14.22
CA ASP A 103 -15.62 -21.13 -14.61
C ASP A 103 -14.09 -21.33 -14.72
N LYS A 104 -13.34 -20.23 -14.82
CA LYS A 104 -11.87 -20.23 -14.93
C LYS A 104 -11.29 -19.11 -14.08
N ALA A 105 -10.11 -19.32 -13.52
CA ALA A 105 -9.43 -18.32 -12.69
C ALA A 105 -9.28 -16.96 -13.40
N VAL A 106 -8.96 -16.94 -14.70
CA VAL A 106 -8.83 -15.70 -15.49
C VAL A 106 -10.14 -14.90 -15.55
N GLY A 107 -11.29 -15.54 -15.39
CA GLY A 107 -12.59 -14.85 -15.34
C GLY A 107 -12.75 -13.95 -14.12
N LEU A 108 -12.06 -14.25 -13.02
CA LEU A 108 -12.03 -13.40 -11.84
C LEU A 108 -11.27 -12.08 -12.12
N ILE A 109 -10.15 -12.17 -12.85
CA ILE A 109 -9.32 -11.00 -13.20
C ILE A 109 -10.09 -9.99 -14.07
N ASN A 110 -10.91 -10.51 -15.00
CA ASN A 110 -11.66 -9.68 -15.94
C ASN A 110 -12.94 -9.07 -15.33
N SER A 111 -13.22 -9.33 -14.07
CA SER A 111 -14.44 -8.83 -13.42
C SER A 111 -14.35 -7.35 -13.07
N GLY A 112 -15.28 -6.56 -13.57
CA GLY A 112 -15.48 -5.16 -13.19
C GLY A 112 -16.32 -4.97 -11.91
N LEU A 113 -16.70 -6.04 -11.21
CA LEU A 113 -17.68 -5.98 -10.11
C LEU A 113 -17.28 -4.97 -9.02
N ILE A 114 -16.04 -5.05 -8.56
CA ILE A 114 -15.56 -4.19 -7.45
C ILE A 114 -15.62 -2.71 -7.82
N LEU A 115 -15.24 -2.36 -9.05
CA LEU A 115 -15.37 -0.97 -9.54
C LEU A 115 -16.83 -0.55 -9.67
N ASN A 116 -17.67 -1.40 -10.24
CA ASN A 116 -19.07 -1.08 -10.52
C ASN A 116 -19.91 -0.86 -9.27
N LEU A 117 -19.48 -1.36 -8.11
CA LEU A 117 -20.10 -1.15 -6.81
C LEU A 117 -19.68 0.16 -6.13
N ASN A 118 -18.82 0.96 -6.77
CA ASN A 118 -18.43 2.28 -6.29
C ASN A 118 -19.15 3.38 -7.07
N GLU A 119 -19.26 4.56 -6.46
CA GLU A 119 -19.83 5.75 -7.11
C GLU A 119 -18.99 6.18 -8.33
N PRO A 120 -19.59 6.85 -9.30
CA PRO A 120 -18.86 7.43 -10.41
C PRO A 120 -17.77 8.41 -9.96
N CYS A 121 -16.86 8.75 -10.89
CA CYS A 121 -15.83 9.76 -10.66
C CYS A 121 -16.45 11.09 -10.22
N VAL A 122 -15.93 11.65 -9.15
CA VAL A 122 -16.37 12.95 -8.61
C VAL A 122 -15.43 14.09 -8.97
N LEU A 123 -14.30 13.79 -9.62
CA LEU A 123 -13.35 14.81 -10.06
C LEU A 123 -13.84 15.42 -11.38
N GLU A 124 -13.77 16.72 -11.48
CA GLU A 124 -14.23 17.49 -12.63
C GLU A 124 -13.05 18.11 -13.40
N GLY A 125 -13.31 18.50 -14.65
CA GLY A 125 -12.35 19.20 -15.50
C GLY A 125 -11.30 18.30 -16.12
N ASP A 126 -10.12 18.85 -16.38
CA ASP A 126 -9.00 18.12 -16.98
C ASP A 126 -8.35 17.17 -15.96
N LEU A 127 -8.38 15.89 -16.26
CA LEU A 127 -7.80 14.80 -15.46
C LEU A 127 -6.49 14.23 -16.04
N SER A 128 -5.90 14.89 -17.02
CA SER A 128 -4.65 14.45 -17.69
C SER A 128 -3.45 14.35 -16.73
N TRP A 129 -3.52 15.00 -15.56
CA TRP A 129 -2.53 14.88 -14.51
C TRP A 129 -2.53 13.52 -13.80
N ILE A 130 -3.59 12.72 -13.98
CA ILE A 130 -3.71 11.36 -13.42
C ILE A 130 -3.14 10.38 -14.44
N ARG A 131 -1.95 9.89 -14.18
CA ARG A 131 -1.30 8.93 -15.07
C ARG A 131 -0.44 7.93 -14.29
N PRO A 132 -0.45 6.65 -14.68
CA PRO A 132 0.47 5.66 -14.13
C PRO A 132 1.88 5.94 -14.61
N MET A 133 2.87 5.50 -13.81
CA MET A 133 4.27 5.61 -14.19
C MET A 133 5.10 4.48 -13.56
N LYS A 134 6.27 4.25 -14.13
CA LYS A 134 7.35 3.50 -13.49
C LYS A 134 8.25 4.49 -12.76
N TYR A 135 8.71 4.11 -11.58
CA TYR A 135 9.69 4.91 -10.86
C TYR A 135 10.77 4.02 -10.23
N VAL A 136 11.93 4.61 -9.97
CA VAL A 136 13.00 4.01 -9.19
C VAL A 136 13.16 4.79 -7.89
N GLY A 137 13.55 4.13 -6.81
CA GLY A 137 13.62 4.76 -5.48
C GLY A 137 14.98 4.67 -4.82
N VAL A 138 15.38 5.76 -4.16
CA VAL A 138 16.41 5.75 -3.12
C VAL A 138 15.77 5.11 -1.89
N TRP A 139 15.94 3.81 -1.72
CA TRP A 139 15.19 2.98 -0.79
C TRP A 139 15.87 1.62 -0.56
N TRP A 140 16.19 0.86 -1.62
CA TRP A 140 16.66 -0.51 -1.51
C TRP A 140 18.01 -0.64 -0.81
N GLY A 141 18.95 0.28 -1.06
CA GLY A 141 20.24 0.34 -0.38
C GLY A 141 20.12 0.52 1.13
N MET A 142 19.05 1.20 1.58
CA MET A 142 18.76 1.38 3.00
C MET A 142 18.28 0.08 3.65
N HIS A 143 17.42 -0.68 2.98
CA HIS A 143 16.99 -2.01 3.45
C HIS A 143 18.15 -3.01 3.51
N LEU A 144 19.11 -2.89 2.62
CA LEU A 144 20.31 -3.72 2.62
C LEU A 144 21.35 -3.26 3.66
N GLY A 145 21.16 -2.11 4.31
CA GLY A 145 22.12 -1.52 5.23
C GLY A 145 23.39 -0.96 4.56
N ILE A 146 23.37 -0.82 3.24
CA ILE A 146 24.43 -0.17 2.44
C ILE A 146 24.30 1.34 2.60
N GLU A 147 23.09 1.86 2.51
CA GLU A 147 22.71 3.24 2.77
C GLU A 147 21.96 3.37 4.10
N SER A 148 21.64 4.58 4.50
CA SER A 148 20.91 4.91 5.73
C SER A 148 19.77 5.89 5.46
N TRP A 149 18.62 5.71 6.13
CA TRP A 149 17.56 6.73 6.21
C TRP A 149 17.96 7.91 7.11
N VAL A 150 18.89 7.68 8.03
CA VAL A 150 19.33 8.65 9.02
C VAL A 150 20.55 9.40 8.51
N ILE A 151 20.63 10.70 8.78
CA ILE A 151 21.81 11.51 8.43
C ILE A 151 23.07 10.95 9.10
N ASN A 152 23.98 10.45 8.29
CA ASN A 152 25.32 10.00 8.63
C ASN A 152 26.16 9.89 7.35
N ASP A 153 27.36 9.31 7.45
CA ASP A 153 28.28 9.09 6.32
C ASP A 153 27.75 8.16 5.20
N ARG A 154 26.62 7.49 5.43
CA ARG A 154 25.95 6.62 4.46
C ARG A 154 24.53 7.07 4.12
N HIS A 155 24.20 8.34 4.42
CA HIS A 155 22.87 8.85 4.14
C HIS A 155 22.51 8.71 2.66
N GLY A 156 21.44 7.99 2.37
CA GLY A 156 21.02 7.69 1.00
C GLY A 156 20.28 8.86 0.35
N ALA A 157 19.50 9.61 1.13
CA ALA A 157 18.67 10.71 0.64
C ALA A 157 19.45 12.03 0.50
N THR A 158 20.58 11.98 -0.22
CA THR A 158 21.35 13.20 -0.50
C THR A 158 21.05 13.73 -1.90
N THR A 159 21.26 15.02 -2.12
CA THR A 159 21.15 15.67 -3.44
C THR A 159 22.02 14.94 -4.47
N GLU A 160 23.27 14.64 -4.11
CA GLU A 160 24.22 13.98 -5.01
C GLU A 160 23.74 12.56 -5.40
N ASN A 161 23.33 11.76 -4.42
CA ASN A 161 22.89 10.40 -4.68
C ASN A 161 21.59 10.41 -5.50
N THR A 162 20.64 11.27 -5.16
CA THR A 162 19.37 11.38 -5.90
C THR A 162 19.59 11.74 -7.38
N LYS A 163 20.57 12.61 -7.70
CA LYS A 163 20.92 12.90 -9.11
C LYS A 163 21.37 11.65 -9.87
N LYS A 164 22.09 10.73 -9.25
CA LYS A 164 22.48 9.45 -9.87
C LYS A 164 21.24 8.62 -10.24
N TYR A 165 20.23 8.59 -9.39
CA TYR A 165 18.96 7.91 -9.68
C TYR A 165 18.16 8.62 -10.78
N ILE A 166 18.19 9.94 -10.82
CA ILE A 166 17.57 10.73 -11.91
C ILE A 166 18.26 10.43 -13.25
N ASP A 167 19.59 10.42 -13.29
CA ASP A 167 20.35 10.08 -14.49
C ASP A 167 20.08 8.65 -14.96
N PHE A 168 19.99 7.70 -14.01
CA PHE A 168 19.63 6.33 -14.31
C PHE A 168 18.21 6.22 -14.87
N ALA A 169 17.23 6.89 -14.25
CA ALA A 169 15.84 6.90 -14.70
C ALA A 169 15.74 7.45 -16.14
N ALA A 170 16.37 8.59 -16.40
CA ALA A 170 16.40 9.21 -17.72
C ALA A 170 17.02 8.28 -18.78
N ALA A 171 18.13 7.61 -18.46
CA ALA A 171 18.82 6.71 -19.39
C ALA A 171 18.02 5.41 -19.68
N ASN A 172 17.09 5.02 -18.82
CA ASN A 172 16.36 3.75 -18.90
C ASN A 172 14.85 3.89 -19.15
N ASN A 173 14.38 5.07 -19.56
CA ASN A 173 12.96 5.36 -19.80
C ASN A 173 12.08 5.03 -18.58
N ILE A 174 12.55 5.43 -17.40
CA ILE A 174 11.80 5.41 -16.16
C ILE A 174 11.33 6.83 -15.89
N GLU A 175 10.02 7.01 -15.68
CA GLU A 175 9.41 8.33 -15.65
C GLU A 175 9.66 9.06 -14.33
N GLY A 176 9.90 8.33 -13.21
CA GLY A 176 9.94 8.95 -11.90
C GLY A 176 11.06 8.46 -10.99
N VAL A 177 11.40 9.31 -10.01
CA VAL A 177 12.32 8.99 -8.91
C VAL A 177 11.67 9.33 -7.59
N LEU A 178 11.61 8.36 -6.68
CA LEU A 178 11.18 8.51 -5.29
C LEU A 178 12.40 8.55 -4.37
N VAL A 179 12.33 9.32 -3.27
CA VAL A 179 13.40 9.34 -2.27
C VAL A 179 12.79 9.18 -0.88
N GLU A 180 13.18 8.15 -0.16
CA GLU A 180 12.92 7.99 1.26
C GLU A 180 14.03 8.60 2.11
N GLY A 181 13.75 9.00 3.34
CA GLY A 181 14.79 9.50 4.25
C GLY A 181 15.15 10.97 4.07
N TRP A 182 14.36 11.75 3.34
CA TRP A 182 14.71 13.10 2.90
C TRP A 182 14.41 14.22 3.89
N ASN A 183 13.52 13.99 4.87
CA ASN A 183 12.94 15.06 5.70
C ASN A 183 13.01 14.81 7.20
N GLN A 184 12.73 15.83 7.99
CA GLN A 184 12.61 15.73 9.45
C GLN A 184 11.67 14.60 9.85
N GLY A 185 12.05 13.83 10.86
CA GLY A 185 11.37 12.63 11.38
C GLY A 185 12.19 11.35 11.19
N TRP A 186 12.97 11.30 10.11
CA TRP A 186 13.83 10.15 9.85
C TRP A 186 15.03 10.04 10.79
N GLU A 187 15.47 11.14 11.45
CA GLU A 187 16.60 11.12 12.39
C GLU A 187 16.42 10.18 13.57
N THR A 188 15.18 9.88 13.94
CA THR A 188 14.85 8.94 15.02
C THR A 188 14.25 7.62 14.50
N TRP A 189 14.29 7.40 13.19
CA TRP A 189 13.75 6.20 12.58
C TRP A 189 14.38 4.91 13.14
N GLY A 190 13.51 4.00 13.62
CA GLY A 190 13.95 2.74 14.21
C GLY A 190 14.62 2.84 15.58
N ARG A 191 14.61 4.02 16.24
CA ARG A 191 15.19 4.21 17.58
C ARG A 191 14.13 4.11 18.66
N PRO A 192 14.15 3.06 19.51
CA PRO A 192 13.18 2.93 20.60
C PRO A 192 13.28 4.10 21.60
N GLY A 193 12.12 4.62 21.98
CA GLY A 193 12.01 5.68 23.00
C GLY A 193 12.31 7.10 22.53
N GLU A 194 12.81 7.27 21.32
CA GLU A 194 12.99 8.58 20.69
C GLU A 194 11.91 8.76 19.61
N TYR A 195 11.28 9.93 19.57
CA TYR A 195 10.31 10.26 18.53
C TYR A 195 10.40 11.73 18.16
N VAL A 196 10.76 11.99 16.91
CA VAL A 196 10.64 13.29 16.27
C VAL A 196 9.50 13.17 15.26
N PRO A 197 8.42 13.96 15.38
CA PRO A 197 7.34 13.95 14.40
C PRO A 197 7.83 14.28 13.01
N PHE A 198 7.32 13.57 12.01
CA PHE A 198 7.59 13.90 10.62
C PHE A 198 7.05 15.28 10.27
N ASP A 199 7.87 16.08 9.57
CA ASP A 199 7.46 17.34 8.96
C ASP A 199 7.67 17.23 7.44
N PHE A 200 6.58 17.28 6.70
CA PHE A 200 6.55 17.04 5.25
C PHE A 200 6.95 18.26 4.42
N THR A 201 7.45 19.32 5.07
CA THR A 201 7.92 20.55 4.41
C THR A 201 9.35 20.91 4.79
N LYS A 202 10.02 20.05 5.56
CA LYS A 202 11.38 20.30 6.07
C LYS A 202 12.38 19.25 5.56
N PRO A 203 12.98 19.46 4.37
CA PRO A 203 14.07 18.61 3.90
C PRO A 203 15.29 18.74 4.82
N PHE A 204 16.11 17.69 4.86
CA PHE A 204 17.42 17.74 5.48
C PHE A 204 18.36 18.67 4.70
N ALA A 205 19.43 19.17 5.36
CA ALA A 205 20.34 20.13 4.77
C ALA A 205 21.13 19.60 3.56
N ASP A 206 21.29 18.30 3.44
CA ASP A 206 21.97 17.61 2.34
C ASP A 206 21.01 17.17 1.21
N PHE A 207 19.70 17.52 1.33
CA PHE A 207 18.67 17.25 0.34
C PHE A 207 18.05 18.56 -0.19
N ASP A 208 18.63 19.07 -1.29
CA ASP A 208 18.14 20.28 -1.96
C ASP A 208 17.01 19.93 -2.93
N ILE A 209 15.76 20.02 -2.46
CA ILE A 209 14.56 19.67 -3.22
C ILE A 209 14.37 20.59 -4.44
N ASP A 210 14.75 21.85 -4.36
CA ASP A 210 14.58 22.82 -5.45
C ASP A 210 15.57 22.52 -6.59
N GLU A 211 16.81 22.22 -6.23
CA GLU A 211 17.83 21.77 -7.19
C GLU A 211 17.43 20.44 -7.83
N LEU A 212 16.91 19.49 -7.05
CA LEU A 212 16.49 18.18 -7.55
C LEU A 212 15.29 18.28 -8.48
N ALA A 213 14.29 19.10 -8.14
CA ALA A 213 13.13 19.32 -8.99
C ALA A 213 13.52 19.94 -10.34
N ARG A 214 14.43 20.92 -10.32
CA ARG A 214 14.99 21.52 -11.53
C ARG A 214 15.75 20.50 -12.38
N TYR A 215 16.65 19.74 -11.74
CA TYR A 215 17.50 18.75 -12.41
C TYR A 215 16.66 17.61 -13.03
N ALA A 216 15.69 17.08 -12.29
CA ALA A 216 14.79 16.04 -12.79
C ALA A 216 14.02 16.52 -14.03
N LYS A 217 13.46 17.75 -13.96
CA LYS A 217 12.75 18.36 -15.10
C LYS A 217 13.65 18.52 -16.33
N GLU A 218 14.91 18.94 -16.17
CA GLU A 218 15.87 19.04 -17.27
C GLU A 218 16.18 17.69 -17.93
N LYS A 219 16.13 16.61 -17.14
CA LYS A 219 16.34 15.24 -17.62
C LYS A 219 15.07 14.57 -18.13
N GLY A 220 13.91 15.23 -18.05
CA GLY A 220 12.62 14.65 -18.44
C GLY A 220 12.10 13.59 -17.45
N VAL A 221 12.51 13.65 -16.19
CA VAL A 221 12.12 12.77 -15.11
C VAL A 221 11.29 13.56 -14.08
N GLU A 222 10.34 12.93 -13.41
CA GLU A 222 9.57 13.53 -12.32
C GLU A 222 10.08 13.07 -10.96
N LEU A 223 10.12 14.00 -9.99
CA LEU A 223 10.26 13.62 -8.60
C LEU A 223 8.90 13.18 -8.05
N LEU A 224 8.90 12.12 -7.24
CA LEU A 224 7.75 11.71 -6.44
C LEU A 224 8.01 12.13 -4.98
N GLY A 225 6.99 12.69 -4.34
CA GLY A 225 7.01 12.94 -2.91
C GLY A 225 6.90 11.64 -2.12
N HIS A 226 7.59 11.57 -0.99
CA HIS A 226 7.45 10.49 -0.02
C HIS A 226 7.00 11.07 1.32
N HIS A 227 5.83 10.65 1.80
CA HIS A 227 5.28 11.03 3.09
C HIS A 227 5.22 9.79 3.99
N GLU A 228 6.36 9.43 4.61
CA GLU A 228 6.35 8.48 5.71
C GLU A 228 5.72 9.13 6.95
N THR A 229 4.71 8.49 7.50
CA THR A 229 3.97 9.04 8.63
C THR A 229 4.36 8.45 9.98
N GLY A 230 5.09 7.32 9.98
CA GLY A 230 5.31 6.52 11.19
C GLY A 230 4.00 6.02 11.80
N ALA A 231 2.94 5.93 11.00
CA ALA A 231 1.56 5.66 11.41
C ALA A 231 0.96 6.71 12.38
N ASP A 232 1.60 7.87 12.54
CA ASP A 232 1.06 8.99 13.33
C ASP A 232 0.00 9.76 12.52
N ILE A 233 -1.19 9.17 12.43
CA ILE A 233 -2.32 9.75 11.72
C ILE A 233 -2.65 11.17 12.19
N PRO A 234 -2.73 11.48 13.51
CA PRO A 234 -3.00 12.83 13.97
C PRO A 234 -1.97 13.86 13.49
N ASN A 235 -0.68 13.54 13.53
CA ASN A 235 0.37 14.40 13.03
C ASN A 235 0.27 14.66 11.53
N TYR A 236 0.01 13.60 10.76
CA TYR A 236 -0.12 13.72 9.30
C TYR A 236 -1.37 14.54 8.92
N GLU A 237 -2.51 14.28 9.56
CA GLU A 237 -3.75 15.03 9.29
C GLU A 237 -3.64 16.53 9.62
N ALA A 238 -2.89 16.88 10.67
CA ALA A 238 -2.66 18.28 11.04
C ALA A 238 -1.83 19.04 10.00
N GLN A 239 -1.08 18.33 9.16
CA GLN A 239 -0.19 18.92 8.15
C GLN A 239 -0.68 18.71 6.72
N LEU A 240 -1.70 17.90 6.50
CA LEU A 240 -2.02 17.29 5.21
C LEU A 240 -2.18 18.31 4.07
N ASP A 241 -2.97 19.35 4.29
CA ASP A 241 -3.18 20.41 3.29
C ASP A 241 -1.89 21.18 2.99
N ARG A 242 -1.18 21.64 4.03
CA ARG A 242 0.10 22.34 3.90
C ARG A 242 1.16 21.47 3.21
N ALA A 243 1.20 20.18 3.53
CA ALA A 243 2.15 19.25 2.94
C ALA A 243 1.91 19.08 1.43
N TYR A 244 0.65 18.94 1.02
CA TYR A 244 0.32 18.82 -0.42
C TYR A 244 0.50 20.13 -1.17
N GLN A 245 0.15 21.25 -0.57
CA GLN A 245 0.43 22.56 -1.16
C GLN A 245 1.94 22.72 -1.41
N TRP A 246 2.77 22.49 -0.38
CA TRP A 246 4.23 22.59 -0.50
C TRP A 246 4.78 21.62 -1.56
N THR A 247 4.33 20.37 -1.56
CA THR A 247 4.71 19.37 -2.56
C THR A 247 4.41 19.86 -3.98
N LYS A 248 3.24 20.47 -4.17
CA LYS A 248 2.83 21.04 -5.45
C LYS A 248 3.66 22.24 -5.87
N GLU A 249 4.01 23.11 -4.92
CA GLU A 249 4.91 24.26 -5.15
C GLU A 249 6.31 23.82 -5.62
N LYS A 250 6.76 22.61 -5.23
CA LYS A 250 8.01 22.00 -5.73
C LYS A 250 7.84 21.31 -7.10
N GLY A 251 6.66 21.38 -7.71
CA GLY A 251 6.37 20.78 -9.00
C GLY A 251 6.13 19.27 -8.95
N ILE A 252 5.95 18.70 -7.77
CA ILE A 252 5.70 17.27 -7.56
C ILE A 252 4.19 17.00 -7.65
N ASN A 253 3.81 15.98 -8.43
CA ASN A 253 2.42 15.64 -8.72
C ASN A 253 2.00 14.26 -8.20
N HIS A 254 2.92 13.50 -7.66
CA HIS A 254 2.72 12.12 -7.21
C HIS A 254 3.31 11.94 -5.84
N VAL A 255 2.56 11.34 -4.91
CA VAL A 255 3.01 11.10 -3.53
C VAL A 255 2.82 9.64 -3.17
N LYS A 256 3.89 9.02 -2.69
CA LYS A 256 3.85 7.77 -1.93
C LYS A 256 3.62 8.11 -0.47
N THR A 257 2.61 7.52 0.16
CA THR A 257 2.41 7.60 1.61
C THR A 257 2.88 6.31 2.28
N GLY A 258 3.53 6.39 3.44
CA GLY A 258 3.93 5.26 4.27
C GLY A 258 3.29 5.33 5.65
N TYR A 259 3.01 4.17 6.24
CA TYR A 259 2.43 4.05 7.58
C TYR A 259 3.16 2.98 8.40
N ALA A 260 4.47 2.92 8.30
CA ALA A 260 5.26 2.00 9.09
C ALA A 260 5.13 2.31 10.59
N GLY A 261 4.99 1.27 11.42
CA GLY A 261 4.79 1.44 12.87
C GLY A 261 3.35 1.17 13.33
N GLY A 262 3.03 1.53 14.54
CA GLY A 262 1.70 1.36 15.14
C GLY A 262 0.93 2.68 15.23
N ILE A 263 -0.36 2.68 14.90
CA ILE A 263 -1.20 3.88 15.05
C ILE A 263 -1.31 4.23 16.55
N PRO A 264 -0.99 5.48 16.95
CA PRO A 264 -1.16 5.92 18.34
C PRO A 264 -2.59 5.69 18.86
N GLY A 265 -2.73 5.29 20.12
CA GLY A 265 -4.02 4.98 20.71
C GLY A 265 -4.54 3.56 20.49
N GLY A 266 -3.72 2.68 19.86
CA GLY A 266 -4.05 1.26 19.71
C GLY A 266 -5.10 0.97 18.64
N TYR A 267 -5.25 1.85 17.67
CA TYR A 267 -6.12 1.63 16.51
C TYR A 267 -5.50 0.62 15.55
N HIS A 268 -6.31 -0.25 14.99
CA HIS A 268 -5.89 -1.07 13.87
C HIS A 268 -5.86 -0.23 12.57
N ARG A 269 -4.87 -0.50 11.69
CA ARG A 269 -4.78 0.13 10.35
C ARG A 269 -6.00 -0.14 9.47
N HIS A 270 -6.72 -1.21 9.74
CA HIS A 270 -7.91 -1.62 8.99
C HIS A 270 -9.23 -1.28 9.71
N SER A 271 -9.16 -0.54 10.83
CA SER A 271 -10.35 -0.04 11.53
C SER A 271 -11.05 1.08 10.75
N GLN A 272 -12.31 1.35 11.08
CA GLN A 272 -13.05 2.49 10.52
C GLN A 272 -12.30 3.82 10.68
N TYR A 273 -11.60 4.02 11.80
CA TYR A 273 -10.79 5.22 12.04
C TYR A 273 -9.75 5.44 10.93
N ALA A 274 -8.96 4.41 10.64
CA ALA A 274 -7.94 4.50 9.61
C ALA A 274 -8.53 4.53 8.19
N VAL A 275 -9.64 3.84 7.93
CA VAL A 275 -10.36 3.92 6.65
C VAL A 275 -10.81 5.35 6.35
N ARG A 276 -11.35 6.07 7.35
CA ARG A 276 -11.68 7.49 7.22
C ARG A 276 -10.47 8.33 6.88
N HIS A 277 -9.34 8.07 7.54
CA HIS A 277 -8.07 8.74 7.27
C HIS A 277 -7.59 8.53 5.83
N TYR A 278 -7.49 7.28 5.37
CA TYR A 278 -7.05 7.00 3.99
C TYR A 278 -7.93 7.67 2.94
N ARG A 279 -9.24 7.72 3.20
CA ARG A 279 -10.17 8.44 2.32
C ARG A 279 -9.89 9.94 2.31
N LYS A 280 -9.70 10.56 3.48
CA LYS A 280 -9.35 11.97 3.61
C LYS A 280 -8.07 12.32 2.87
N VAL A 281 -7.03 11.48 2.99
CA VAL A 281 -5.75 11.63 2.28
C VAL A 281 -5.98 11.72 0.76
N VAL A 282 -6.75 10.81 0.19
CA VAL A 282 -7.03 10.78 -1.25
C VAL A 282 -7.86 11.99 -1.70
N GLN A 283 -8.83 12.41 -0.89
CA GLN A 283 -9.69 13.57 -1.17
C GLN A 283 -8.88 14.86 -1.16
N THR A 284 -8.11 15.11 -0.10
CA THR A 284 -7.23 16.29 -0.01
C THR A 284 -6.19 16.30 -1.13
N ALA A 285 -5.59 15.15 -1.46
CA ALA A 285 -4.66 15.06 -2.57
C ALA A 285 -5.30 15.43 -3.92
N ALA A 286 -6.57 15.04 -4.14
CA ALA A 286 -7.30 15.42 -5.35
C ALA A 286 -7.51 16.93 -5.47
N GLU A 287 -7.80 17.63 -4.38
CA GLU A 287 -7.94 19.09 -4.33
C GLU A 287 -6.65 19.79 -4.79
N HIS A 288 -5.49 19.21 -4.49
CA HIS A 288 -4.17 19.68 -4.94
C HIS A 288 -3.71 19.07 -6.27
N LYS A 289 -4.54 18.27 -6.96
CA LYS A 289 -4.15 17.53 -8.19
C LYS A 289 -2.90 16.67 -7.99
N ILE A 290 -2.88 15.90 -6.91
CA ILE A 290 -1.82 14.96 -6.55
C ILE A 290 -2.37 13.54 -6.61
N THR A 291 -1.62 12.62 -7.22
CA THR A 291 -1.94 11.19 -7.19
C THR A 291 -1.30 10.52 -5.98
N ILE A 292 -1.96 9.50 -5.45
CA ILE A 292 -1.52 8.76 -4.27
C ILE A 292 -1.16 7.33 -4.62
N ASN A 293 0.00 6.89 -4.14
CA ASN A 293 0.40 5.50 -3.99
C ASN A 293 0.53 5.23 -2.49
N ALA A 294 -0.28 4.34 -1.93
CA ALA A 294 -0.33 4.12 -0.49
C ALA A 294 0.38 2.82 -0.09
N HIS A 295 1.35 2.91 0.81
CA HIS A 295 2.02 1.78 1.45
C HIS A 295 1.47 1.53 2.86
N GLU A 296 1.55 0.29 3.36
CA GLU A 296 0.86 -0.22 4.57
C GLU A 296 -0.63 0.18 4.64
N PRO A 297 -1.35 0.15 3.52
CA PRO A 297 -2.68 0.75 3.41
C PRO A 297 -3.78 -0.18 3.88
N ILE A 298 -4.99 0.37 3.96
CA ILE A 298 -6.22 -0.44 3.79
C ILE A 298 -6.27 -1.00 2.36
N LYS A 299 -6.75 -2.23 2.18
CA LYS A 299 -6.94 -2.85 0.86
C LYS A 299 -7.77 -1.99 -0.09
N ASP A 300 -7.54 -2.13 -1.37
CA ASP A 300 -8.38 -1.49 -2.38
C ASP A 300 -9.78 -2.15 -2.41
N THR A 301 -10.79 -1.32 -2.54
CA THR A 301 -12.19 -1.71 -2.65
C THR A 301 -12.91 -0.98 -3.79
N GLY A 302 -12.13 -0.51 -4.77
CA GLY A 302 -12.62 0.15 -5.97
C GLY A 302 -12.77 1.66 -5.86
N ILE A 303 -12.24 2.29 -4.81
CA ILE A 303 -12.30 3.75 -4.59
C ILE A 303 -11.72 4.53 -5.78
N ARG A 304 -10.78 3.95 -6.52
CA ARG A 304 -10.19 4.55 -7.73
C ARG A 304 -11.20 4.86 -8.84
N ARG A 305 -12.40 4.29 -8.81
CA ARG A 305 -13.49 4.70 -9.71
C ARG A 305 -14.02 6.10 -9.35
N THR A 306 -14.17 6.37 -8.06
CA THR A 306 -14.67 7.64 -7.53
C THR A 306 -13.57 8.69 -7.46
N TYR A 307 -12.39 8.27 -7.04
CA TYR A 307 -11.19 9.09 -6.92
C TYR A 307 -10.02 8.45 -7.71
N PRO A 308 -9.94 8.68 -9.03
CA PRO A 308 -8.93 8.05 -9.88
C PRO A 308 -7.50 8.49 -9.56
N ASN A 309 -7.30 9.54 -8.77
CA ASN A 309 -6.00 9.90 -8.22
C ASN A 309 -5.46 8.92 -7.16
N MET A 310 -6.27 7.98 -6.67
CA MET A 310 -5.80 6.81 -5.94
C MET A 310 -5.22 5.79 -6.93
N MET A 311 -3.92 5.89 -7.22
CA MET A 311 -3.28 5.14 -8.30
C MET A 311 -3.07 3.67 -7.96
N SER A 312 -2.44 3.41 -6.83
CA SER A 312 -2.09 2.06 -6.40
C SER A 312 -1.93 1.97 -4.88
N ARG A 313 -1.89 0.75 -4.41
CA ARG A 313 -1.56 0.42 -3.01
C ARG A 313 -0.59 -0.74 -2.99
N GLU A 314 0.33 -0.76 -2.04
CA GLU A 314 1.13 -1.94 -1.77
C GLU A 314 0.23 -3.12 -1.37
N GLY A 315 -0.18 -3.20 -0.14
CA GLY A 315 -1.15 -4.16 0.39
C GLY A 315 -0.86 -5.63 0.07
N ALA A 316 0.41 -5.99 -0.06
CA ALA A 316 0.91 -7.34 -0.24
C ALA A 316 2.38 -7.44 0.18
N ARG A 317 2.82 -8.63 0.50
CA ARG A 317 4.22 -8.90 0.81
C ARG A 317 5.08 -8.77 -0.45
N GLY A 318 5.83 -7.67 -0.55
CA GLY A 318 6.70 -7.33 -1.66
C GLY A 318 8.11 -7.91 -1.53
N MET A 319 8.97 -7.58 -2.49
CA MET A 319 10.36 -8.06 -2.50
C MET A 319 11.24 -7.46 -1.41
N GLU A 320 10.84 -6.36 -0.79
CA GLU A 320 11.57 -5.81 0.36
C GLU A 320 11.75 -6.84 1.48
N TRP A 321 10.79 -7.74 1.64
CA TRP A 321 10.89 -8.85 2.58
C TRP A 321 12.07 -9.79 2.32
N ASN A 322 12.63 -9.76 1.13
CA ASN A 322 13.90 -10.40 0.85
C ASN A 322 15.05 -9.73 1.63
N ALA A 323 14.90 -8.48 2.10
CA ALA A 323 15.90 -7.78 2.88
C ALA A 323 16.02 -8.26 4.34
N TRP A 324 15.03 -8.90 4.93
CA TRP A 324 15.03 -9.28 6.35
C TRP A 324 14.35 -10.62 6.70
N SER A 325 13.93 -11.38 5.69
CA SER A 325 13.29 -12.70 5.89
C SER A 325 13.92 -13.75 4.98
N GLU A 326 13.39 -14.97 4.97
CA GLU A 326 13.77 -16.00 4.00
C GLU A 326 13.38 -15.65 2.55
N GLY A 327 12.69 -14.55 2.36
CA GLY A 327 12.22 -14.10 1.06
C GLY A 327 10.82 -14.60 0.72
N ASN A 328 10.41 -14.35 -0.51
CA ASN A 328 9.12 -14.77 -1.04
C ASN A 328 9.34 -15.88 -2.07
N PRO A 329 8.70 -17.05 -1.92
CA PRO A 329 8.81 -18.11 -2.91
C PRO A 329 8.08 -17.71 -4.22
N PRO A 330 8.47 -18.25 -5.38
CA PRO A 330 7.84 -17.93 -6.66
C PRO A 330 6.33 -18.10 -6.68
N GLU A 331 5.81 -19.10 -6.00
CA GLU A 331 4.37 -19.40 -5.89
C GLU A 331 3.59 -18.24 -5.28
N HIS A 332 4.21 -17.45 -4.39
CA HIS A 332 3.58 -16.26 -3.82
C HIS A 332 3.23 -15.24 -4.91
N TYR A 333 4.16 -15.01 -5.82
CA TYR A 333 3.95 -14.04 -6.92
C TYR A 333 2.94 -14.54 -7.96
N GLU A 334 2.93 -15.85 -8.23
CA GLU A 334 1.97 -16.45 -9.16
C GLU A 334 0.52 -16.38 -8.67
N LEU A 335 0.32 -16.31 -7.35
CA LEU A 335 -1.00 -16.20 -6.74
C LEU A 335 -1.55 -14.75 -6.75
N LEU A 336 -0.70 -13.73 -6.77
CA LEU A 336 -1.11 -12.33 -6.68
C LEU A 336 -2.16 -11.92 -7.72
N PRO A 337 -2.08 -12.31 -9.01
CA PRO A 337 -3.08 -11.96 -10.02
C PRO A 337 -4.48 -12.47 -9.69
N PHE A 338 -4.58 -13.61 -9.00
CA PHE A 338 -5.84 -14.31 -8.69
C PHE A 338 -6.31 -14.08 -7.25
N THR A 339 -5.61 -13.23 -6.51
CA THR A 339 -5.89 -12.92 -5.10
C THR A 339 -5.81 -11.42 -4.88
N ARG A 340 -4.65 -10.89 -4.48
CA ARG A 340 -4.44 -9.48 -4.15
C ARG A 340 -4.86 -8.51 -5.27
N LEU A 341 -4.52 -8.80 -6.52
CA LEU A 341 -4.81 -7.91 -7.64
C LEU A 341 -6.30 -7.89 -8.03
N LEU A 342 -7.13 -8.82 -7.53
CA LEU A 342 -8.59 -8.75 -7.70
C LEU A 342 -9.19 -7.55 -6.97
N SER A 343 -8.52 -7.01 -5.96
CA SER A 343 -8.95 -5.78 -5.29
C SER A 343 -8.59 -4.52 -6.08
N GLY A 344 -7.45 -4.49 -6.74
CA GLY A 344 -6.99 -3.34 -7.52
C GLY A 344 -5.49 -3.34 -7.79
N PRO A 345 -4.99 -2.29 -8.45
CA PRO A 345 -3.59 -2.13 -8.77
C PRO A 345 -2.69 -2.25 -7.54
N MET A 346 -1.55 -2.86 -7.71
CA MET A 346 -0.53 -3.01 -6.67
C MET A 346 0.71 -2.24 -7.06
N ASP A 347 1.29 -1.51 -6.10
CA ASP A 347 2.65 -1.05 -6.20
C ASP A 347 3.56 -2.24 -5.93
N TYR A 348 4.00 -2.88 -7.01
CA TYR A 348 4.96 -3.97 -6.93
C TYR A 348 6.35 -3.38 -6.75
N THR A 349 6.93 -3.60 -5.57
CA THR A 349 8.23 -3.06 -5.16
C THR A 349 9.34 -4.09 -5.40
N PRO A 350 9.83 -4.28 -6.64
CA PRO A 350 10.94 -5.17 -6.87
C PRO A 350 12.22 -4.52 -6.36
N GLY A 351 12.95 -5.24 -5.52
CA GLY A 351 14.35 -4.93 -5.31
C GLY A 351 15.10 -5.13 -6.63
N THR A 352 16.01 -4.24 -6.97
CA THR A 352 16.71 -4.27 -8.23
C THR A 352 18.20 -4.56 -8.06
N PHE A 353 18.82 -5.06 -9.10
CA PHE A 353 20.24 -5.28 -9.32
C PHE A 353 20.96 -6.22 -8.35
N ASP A 354 21.09 -5.92 -7.07
CA ASP A 354 21.71 -6.85 -6.10
C ASP A 354 20.68 -7.80 -5.49
N ILE A 355 20.02 -8.58 -6.33
CA ILE A 355 19.00 -9.55 -5.90
C ILE A 355 19.58 -10.76 -5.15
N LEU A 356 20.85 -11.05 -5.34
CA LEU A 356 21.55 -12.13 -4.60
C LEU A 356 21.91 -11.70 -3.19
N LEU A 357 21.93 -10.39 -2.94
CA LEU A 357 22.16 -9.80 -1.62
C LEU A 357 23.54 -10.20 -1.00
N GLU A 358 24.51 -10.51 -1.84
CA GLU A 358 25.87 -10.93 -1.43
C GLU A 358 26.56 -9.86 -0.59
N ASN A 359 26.26 -8.59 -0.85
CA ASN A 359 26.80 -7.45 -0.13
C ASN A 359 25.96 -7.02 1.09
N SER A 360 24.82 -7.67 1.34
CA SER A 360 23.98 -7.37 2.49
C SER A 360 24.59 -7.89 3.77
N LYS A 361 25.00 -6.98 4.67
CA LYS A 361 25.52 -7.31 5.98
C LYS A 361 24.47 -7.88 6.93
N ASN A 362 23.20 -7.65 6.64
CA ASN A 362 22.10 -7.95 7.56
C ASN A 362 21.56 -9.38 7.41
N HIS A 363 21.88 -10.09 6.30
CA HIS A 363 21.28 -11.39 6.01
C HIS A 363 22.21 -12.34 5.26
N PRO A 364 23.21 -12.92 5.94
CA PRO A 364 24.20 -13.79 5.28
C PRO A 364 23.64 -15.16 4.81
N ASN A 365 22.41 -15.52 5.20
CA ASN A 365 21.82 -16.85 4.94
C ASN A 365 20.67 -16.86 3.94
N ARG A 366 20.62 -15.88 3.05
CA ARG A 366 19.52 -15.80 2.14
C ARG A 366 19.55 -16.79 1.02
N LYS A 367 18.34 -17.29 0.71
CA LYS A 367 18.08 -17.98 -0.55
C LYS A 367 17.65 -16.92 -1.57
N PRO A 368 18.42 -16.71 -2.66
CA PRO A 368 17.95 -15.91 -3.77
C PRO A 368 16.77 -16.66 -4.42
N TRP A 369 15.66 -16.00 -4.50
CA TRP A 369 14.49 -16.48 -5.22
C TRP A 369 14.40 -15.79 -6.56
#